data_4db70e47d2c6d75cfdb3fce07db88a87
#
_entry.id   4db70e47d2c6d75cfdb3fce07db88a87
#
_cell.length_a   1.000
_cell.length_b   1.000
_cell.length_c   1.000
_cell.angle_alpha   90.00
_cell.angle_beta   90.00
_cell.angle_gamma   90.00
#
_symmetry.space_group_name_H-M   'P 1'
#
loop_
_entity.id
_entity.type
_entity.pdbx_description
1 polymer ?
#
loop_
_entity_poly.entity_id
_entity_poly.type
_entity_poly.pdbx_seq_one_letter_code
_entity_poly.pdbx_strand_id
1 'polypeptide(L)'
;MGRQPASRPNTTTYIMEEMEEYDFLYGTAWKEERTADLVELALRIGFRAIDAANQRRHYFEEGVGQGLAAAYRTGLVTRDDLFLQTKFTYQNDQDHRLPYDPEASLSVQVAQSTASSLVHLATDHIDSYVLHRPSSDYDWTDPDTEVWEAMRKERDAGRTRLLGVSNISLQQLQQMEAACTELPTFVQNRCYARLGWDRAVREFCRERKITYQGFSLLTANREVLSNPLIVSLAESANITPAQIVFSFARGLGILPLTGTSSADHMKQDLANRDLTLPPEAVQAIESLAG
;
A
#
# COMPACT_ATOMS: atom_id res chain seq x y z
N MET A 1 -41.02 -13.03 -16.10
CA MET A 1 -40.54 -13.05 -14.71
C MET A 1 -39.11 -12.57 -14.73
N GLY A 2 -38.92 -11.25 -14.49
CA GLY A 2 -37.61 -10.61 -14.44
C GLY A 2 -36.91 -10.94 -13.12
N ARG A 3 -35.69 -11.46 -13.20
CA ARG A 3 -34.82 -11.55 -12.01
C ARG A 3 -34.41 -10.11 -11.63
N GLN A 4 -34.78 -9.67 -10.43
CA GLN A 4 -34.17 -8.49 -9.83
C GLN A 4 -32.67 -8.77 -9.61
N PRO A 5 -31.78 -7.77 -9.88
CA PRO A 5 -30.39 -7.91 -9.51
C PRO A 5 -30.30 -7.97 -7.98
N ALA A 6 -29.54 -8.95 -7.49
CA ALA A 6 -29.26 -9.09 -6.06
C ALA A 6 -28.61 -7.79 -5.57
N SER A 7 -29.11 -7.26 -4.44
CA SER A 7 -28.51 -6.12 -3.76
C SER A 7 -27.05 -6.46 -3.42
N ARG A 8 -26.09 -5.68 -3.93
CA ARG A 8 -24.67 -5.83 -3.56
C ARG A 8 -24.56 -5.66 -2.05
N PRO A 9 -23.83 -6.56 -1.36
CA PRO A 9 -23.60 -6.42 0.08
C PRO A 9 -22.88 -5.11 0.38
N ASN A 10 -23.01 -4.65 1.64
CA ASN A 10 -22.46 -3.37 2.12
C ASN A 10 -20.98 -3.25 1.76
N THR A 11 -20.62 -2.24 0.99
CA THR A 11 -19.31 -2.08 0.30
C THR A 11 -18.12 -2.32 1.22
N THR A 12 -18.18 -1.88 2.49
CA THR A 12 -17.06 -2.00 3.44
C THR A 12 -16.77 -3.45 3.89
N THR A 13 -17.79 -4.28 4.08
CA THR A 13 -17.61 -5.68 4.50
C THR A 13 -17.04 -6.53 3.36
N TYR A 14 -17.52 -6.30 2.14
CA TYR A 14 -17.02 -6.97 0.94
C TYR A 14 -15.56 -6.63 0.65
N ILE A 15 -15.15 -5.38 0.89
CA ILE A 15 -13.80 -4.87 0.68
C ILE A 15 -12.79 -5.49 1.65
N MET A 16 -13.16 -5.71 2.90
CA MET A 16 -12.28 -6.36 3.89
C MET A 16 -12.06 -7.83 3.53
N GLU A 17 -13.10 -8.53 3.06
CA GLU A 17 -13.00 -9.90 2.56
C GLU A 17 -12.11 -9.98 1.30
N GLU A 18 -12.21 -9.04 0.35
CA GLU A 18 -11.31 -8.95 -0.81
C GLU A 18 -9.85 -8.71 -0.42
N MET A 19 -9.58 -7.91 0.63
CA MET A 19 -8.21 -7.61 1.05
C MET A 19 -7.54 -8.76 1.82
N GLU A 20 -8.31 -9.67 2.42
CA GLU A 20 -7.80 -10.91 3.01
C GLU A 20 -7.19 -11.86 1.95
N GLU A 21 -7.52 -11.66 0.66
CA GLU A 21 -6.92 -12.40 -0.45
C GLU A 21 -5.48 -11.98 -0.78
N TYR A 22 -5.05 -10.77 -0.36
CA TYR A 22 -3.71 -10.26 -0.66
C TYR A 22 -2.77 -10.36 0.53
N ASP A 23 -1.81 -11.27 0.44
CA ASP A 23 -0.77 -11.46 1.48
C ASP A 23 0.29 -10.36 1.47
N PHE A 24 0.53 -9.72 0.33
CA PHE A 24 1.56 -8.71 0.10
C PHE A 24 1.16 -7.71 -0.98
N LEU A 25 1.61 -6.45 -0.81
CA LEU A 25 1.71 -5.49 -1.91
C LEU A 25 3.14 -5.52 -2.49
N TYR A 26 3.23 -5.56 -3.82
CA TYR A 26 4.51 -5.38 -4.52
C TYR A 26 4.76 -3.89 -4.78
N GLY A 27 5.71 -3.30 -4.06
CA GLY A 27 6.08 -1.90 -4.17
C GLY A 27 7.03 -1.63 -5.34
N THR A 28 6.70 -0.62 -6.14
CA THR A 28 7.44 -0.28 -7.37
C THR A 28 8.38 0.91 -7.23
N ALA A 29 8.56 1.48 -6.03
CA ALA A 29 9.51 2.56 -5.77
C ALA A 29 10.95 2.16 -6.10
N TRP A 30 11.74 3.10 -6.64
CA TRP A 30 13.18 2.97 -6.89
C TRP A 30 13.55 1.85 -7.89
N LYS A 31 12.69 1.56 -8.85
CA LYS A 31 12.91 0.55 -9.89
C LYS A 31 13.40 1.14 -11.22
N GLU A 32 13.11 2.42 -11.45
CA GLU A 32 13.44 3.15 -12.68
C GLU A 32 13.06 2.36 -13.94
N GLU A 33 13.95 2.25 -14.91
CA GLU A 33 13.72 1.56 -16.18
C GLU A 33 13.43 0.06 -16.01
N ARG A 34 13.78 -0.52 -14.86
CA ARG A 34 13.50 -1.93 -14.56
C ARG A 34 12.05 -2.16 -14.08
N THR A 35 11.25 -1.11 -13.92
CA THR A 35 9.90 -1.21 -13.35
C THR A 35 9.04 -2.19 -14.13
N ALA A 36 9.00 -2.10 -15.45
CA ALA A 36 8.17 -2.96 -16.30
C ALA A 36 8.54 -4.45 -16.14
N ASP A 37 9.82 -4.78 -16.26
CA ASP A 37 10.30 -6.15 -16.12
C ASP A 37 10.05 -6.72 -14.72
N LEU A 38 10.21 -5.90 -13.68
CA LEU A 38 10.01 -6.32 -12.31
C LEU A 38 8.53 -6.49 -11.93
N VAL A 39 7.64 -5.68 -12.50
CA VAL A 39 6.19 -5.87 -12.35
C VAL A 39 5.76 -7.16 -13.05
N GLU A 40 6.16 -7.38 -14.30
CA GLU A 40 5.86 -8.63 -15.01
C GLU A 40 6.39 -9.85 -14.24
N LEU A 41 7.63 -9.78 -13.73
CA LEU A 41 8.23 -10.84 -12.91
C LEU A 41 7.43 -11.10 -11.63
N ALA A 42 7.04 -10.05 -10.89
CA ALA A 42 6.24 -10.17 -9.69
C ALA A 42 4.90 -10.86 -9.96
N LEU A 43 4.19 -10.45 -11.03
CA LEU A 43 2.94 -11.08 -11.46
C LEU A 43 3.15 -12.55 -11.84
N ARG A 44 4.23 -12.87 -12.54
CA ARG A 44 4.60 -14.24 -12.94
C ARG A 44 4.90 -15.12 -11.73
N ILE A 45 5.46 -14.57 -10.67
CA ILE A 45 5.73 -15.29 -9.41
C ILE A 45 4.45 -15.47 -8.59
N GLY A 46 3.44 -14.60 -8.77
CA GLY A 46 2.13 -14.76 -8.13
C GLY A 46 1.64 -13.55 -7.33
N PHE A 47 2.34 -12.42 -7.33
CA PHE A 47 1.80 -11.18 -6.77
C PHE A 47 0.56 -10.75 -7.55
N ARG A 48 -0.44 -10.21 -6.84
CA ARG A 48 -1.69 -9.71 -7.42
C ARG A 48 -2.04 -8.30 -6.95
N ALA A 49 -1.32 -7.76 -5.96
CA ALA A 49 -1.47 -6.40 -5.49
C ALA A 49 -0.19 -5.60 -5.79
N ILE A 50 -0.34 -4.48 -6.52
CA ILE A 50 0.77 -3.62 -6.98
C ILE A 50 0.60 -2.24 -6.37
N ASP A 51 1.67 -1.73 -5.74
CA ASP A 51 1.73 -0.38 -5.16
C ASP A 51 2.63 0.52 -6.01
N ALA A 52 2.06 1.57 -6.55
CA ALA A 52 2.71 2.61 -7.34
C ALA A 52 2.50 4.01 -6.72
N ALA A 53 2.98 5.05 -7.38
CA ALA A 53 2.62 6.44 -7.13
C ALA A 53 2.87 7.29 -8.37
N ASN A 54 2.02 8.29 -8.59
CA ASN A 54 2.22 9.31 -9.62
C ASN A 54 3.22 10.37 -9.09
N GLN A 55 4.45 9.92 -8.87
CA GLN A 55 5.58 10.70 -8.37
C GLN A 55 6.86 10.25 -9.07
N ARG A 56 7.21 10.93 -10.14
CA ARG A 56 8.32 10.49 -11.01
C ARG A 56 9.70 10.56 -10.32
N ARG A 57 9.79 11.24 -9.21
CA ARG A 57 11.01 11.30 -8.40
C ARG A 57 11.47 9.92 -7.90
N HIS A 58 10.54 9.05 -7.52
CA HIS A 58 10.84 7.74 -6.91
C HIS A 58 10.14 6.56 -7.60
N TYR A 59 9.17 6.85 -8.47
CA TYR A 59 8.36 5.83 -9.15
C TYR A 59 8.38 6.04 -10.65
N PHE A 60 8.21 4.98 -11.39
CA PHE A 60 7.99 5.02 -12.83
C PHE A 60 6.64 4.34 -13.13
N GLU A 61 5.55 5.10 -12.97
CA GLU A 61 4.18 4.58 -13.06
C GLU A 61 3.85 4.07 -14.48
N GLU A 62 4.35 4.72 -15.53
CA GLU A 62 4.23 4.23 -16.92
C GLU A 62 4.92 2.88 -17.11
N GLY A 63 6.04 2.64 -16.41
CA GLY A 63 6.69 1.35 -16.39
C GLY A 63 5.83 0.27 -15.74
N VAL A 64 5.03 0.62 -14.72
CA VAL A 64 4.04 -0.30 -14.15
C VAL A 64 3.02 -0.69 -15.21
N GLY A 65 2.41 0.28 -15.90
CA GLY A 65 1.46 0.01 -16.98
C GLY A 65 2.04 -0.84 -18.11
N GLN A 66 3.31 -0.63 -18.47
CA GLN A 66 4.01 -1.46 -19.46
C GLN A 66 4.14 -2.92 -18.99
N GLY A 67 4.50 -3.15 -17.73
CA GLY A 67 4.58 -4.49 -17.15
C GLY A 67 3.21 -5.18 -17.09
N LEU A 68 2.16 -4.44 -16.70
CA LEU A 68 0.78 -4.91 -16.72
C LEU A 68 0.33 -5.30 -18.13
N ALA A 69 0.58 -4.44 -19.13
CA ALA A 69 0.23 -4.71 -20.51
C ALA A 69 0.94 -5.95 -21.08
N ALA A 70 2.19 -6.19 -20.67
CA ALA A 70 2.93 -7.40 -21.03
C ALA A 70 2.26 -8.66 -20.43
N ALA A 71 1.86 -8.60 -19.16
CA ALA A 71 1.19 -9.69 -18.46
C ALA A 71 -0.20 -9.97 -19.05
N TYR A 72 -1.00 -8.95 -19.37
CA TYR A 72 -2.31 -9.10 -20.02
C TYR A 72 -2.18 -9.73 -21.41
N ARG A 73 -1.23 -9.26 -22.24
CA ARG A 73 -1.01 -9.78 -23.59
C ARG A 73 -0.65 -11.28 -23.60
N THR A 74 0.03 -11.77 -22.58
CA THR A 74 0.40 -13.19 -22.45
C THR A 74 -0.68 -14.04 -21.80
N GLY A 75 -1.78 -13.44 -21.35
CA GLY A 75 -2.83 -14.13 -20.60
C GLY A 75 -2.40 -14.60 -19.21
N LEU A 76 -1.33 -13.99 -18.66
CA LEU A 76 -0.84 -14.34 -17.32
C LEU A 76 -1.84 -13.92 -16.24
N VAL A 77 -2.44 -12.75 -16.38
CA VAL A 77 -3.48 -12.17 -15.52
C VAL A 77 -4.42 -11.33 -16.36
N THR A 78 -5.60 -11.04 -15.83
CA THR A 78 -6.54 -10.02 -16.31
C THR A 78 -6.53 -8.82 -15.36
N ARG A 79 -7.18 -7.71 -15.73
CA ARG A 79 -7.33 -6.55 -14.85
C ARG A 79 -8.08 -6.89 -13.55
N ASP A 80 -9.09 -7.74 -13.65
CA ASP A 80 -9.93 -8.14 -12.53
C ASP A 80 -9.21 -9.05 -11.51
N ASP A 81 -8.08 -9.65 -11.90
CA ASP A 81 -7.24 -10.43 -10.99
C ASP A 81 -6.34 -9.55 -10.11
N LEU A 82 -6.34 -8.22 -10.32
CA LEU A 82 -5.33 -7.32 -9.74
C LEU A 82 -5.94 -6.25 -8.85
N PHE A 83 -5.23 -5.98 -7.75
CA PHE A 83 -5.40 -4.79 -6.94
C PHE A 83 -4.30 -3.77 -7.30
N LEU A 84 -4.69 -2.65 -7.91
CA LEU A 84 -3.78 -1.58 -8.30
C LEU A 84 -3.94 -0.39 -7.35
N GLN A 85 -2.88 -0.06 -6.65
CA GLN A 85 -2.79 1.09 -5.75
C GLN A 85 -1.83 2.13 -6.32
N THR A 86 -2.25 3.39 -6.36
CA THR A 86 -1.37 4.52 -6.67
C THR A 86 -1.66 5.70 -5.76
N LYS A 87 -0.90 6.80 -5.91
CA LYS A 87 -0.91 7.88 -4.92
C LYS A 87 -0.97 9.26 -5.57
N PHE A 88 -1.76 10.16 -4.96
CA PHE A 88 -1.61 11.60 -5.15
C PHE A 88 -0.44 12.10 -4.31
N THR A 89 0.40 12.94 -4.88
CA THR A 89 1.56 13.54 -4.21
C THR A 89 1.55 15.04 -4.40
N TYR A 90 1.67 15.79 -3.31
CA TYR A 90 1.79 17.25 -3.35
C TYR A 90 3.05 17.70 -4.11
N GLN A 91 3.02 18.91 -4.65
CA GLN A 91 4.09 19.49 -5.46
C GLN A 91 5.45 19.48 -4.75
N ASN A 92 5.50 19.75 -3.45
CA ASN A 92 6.74 19.81 -2.68
C ASN A 92 7.48 18.45 -2.60
N ASP A 93 6.77 17.35 -2.80
CA ASP A 93 7.33 16.00 -2.80
C ASP A 93 7.55 15.44 -4.22
N GLN A 94 7.25 16.22 -5.25
CA GLN A 94 7.50 15.93 -6.66
C GLN A 94 8.89 16.43 -7.10
N ASP A 95 9.28 16.12 -8.32
CA ASP A 95 10.34 16.83 -9.05
C ASP A 95 9.70 17.71 -10.14
N HIS A 96 10.47 18.14 -11.13
CA HIS A 96 9.99 18.98 -12.23
C HIS A 96 8.96 18.30 -13.17
N ARG A 97 8.76 16.99 -13.06
CA ARG A 97 7.83 16.19 -13.89
C ARG A 97 6.50 16.03 -13.17
N LEU A 98 5.70 17.08 -13.17
CA LEU A 98 4.43 17.12 -12.48
C LEU A 98 3.33 16.45 -13.32
N PRO A 99 2.45 15.63 -12.70
CA PRO A 99 1.30 15.04 -13.38
C PRO A 99 0.09 15.98 -13.45
N TYR A 100 0.25 17.23 -13.03
CA TYR A 100 -0.80 18.25 -12.96
C TYR A 100 -0.22 19.65 -13.11
N ASP A 101 -1.09 20.62 -13.40
CA ASP A 101 -0.77 22.05 -13.40
C ASP A 101 -0.56 22.53 -11.94
N PRO A 102 0.64 22.99 -11.57
CA PRO A 102 0.93 23.46 -10.20
C PRO A 102 0.18 24.73 -9.81
N GLU A 103 -0.31 25.52 -10.78
CA GLU A 103 -1.07 26.75 -10.53
C GLU A 103 -2.59 26.50 -10.39
N ALA A 104 -3.04 25.26 -10.66
CA ALA A 104 -4.44 24.90 -10.50
C ALA A 104 -4.79 24.71 -9.00
N SER A 105 -6.07 24.77 -8.65
CA SER A 105 -6.54 24.42 -7.31
C SER A 105 -6.21 22.96 -6.97
N LEU A 106 -6.07 22.63 -5.68
CA LEU A 106 -5.73 21.29 -5.23
C LEU A 106 -6.73 20.25 -5.75
N SER A 107 -8.01 20.59 -5.79
CA SER A 107 -9.04 19.70 -6.34
C SER A 107 -8.85 19.41 -7.84
N VAL A 108 -8.37 20.38 -8.62
CA VAL A 108 -8.02 20.19 -10.04
C VAL A 108 -6.74 19.38 -10.17
N GLN A 109 -5.72 19.62 -9.33
CA GLN A 109 -4.49 18.84 -9.31
C GLN A 109 -4.76 17.34 -9.03
N VAL A 110 -5.64 17.03 -8.08
CA VAL A 110 -6.06 15.65 -7.79
C VAL A 110 -6.71 15.01 -9.02
N ALA A 111 -7.65 15.70 -9.66
CA ALA A 111 -8.34 15.18 -10.84
C ALA A 111 -7.37 14.94 -12.02
N GLN A 112 -6.42 15.87 -12.25
CA GLN A 112 -5.39 15.73 -13.28
C GLN A 112 -4.42 14.57 -12.97
N SER A 113 -3.99 14.44 -11.70
CA SER A 113 -3.13 13.34 -11.26
C SER A 113 -3.83 11.99 -11.43
N THR A 114 -5.12 11.89 -11.05
CA THR A 114 -5.91 10.67 -11.26
C THR A 114 -6.01 10.32 -12.74
N ALA A 115 -6.33 11.28 -13.59
CA ALA A 115 -6.42 11.07 -15.03
C ALA A 115 -5.08 10.62 -15.64
N SER A 116 -3.97 11.23 -15.18
CA SER A 116 -2.61 10.83 -15.57
C SER A 116 -2.31 9.37 -15.14
N SER A 117 -2.63 9.01 -13.90
CA SER A 117 -2.42 7.64 -13.40
C SER A 117 -3.22 6.58 -14.18
N LEU A 118 -4.47 6.87 -14.55
CA LEU A 118 -5.28 5.98 -15.39
C LEU A 118 -4.63 5.73 -16.75
N VAL A 119 -4.04 6.76 -17.34
CA VAL A 119 -3.28 6.64 -18.61
C VAL A 119 -2.00 5.83 -18.41
N HIS A 120 -1.20 6.16 -17.39
CA HIS A 120 0.06 5.47 -17.10
C HIS A 120 -0.15 3.98 -16.83
N LEU A 121 -1.16 3.64 -16.04
CA LEU A 121 -1.48 2.25 -15.67
C LEU A 121 -2.29 1.51 -16.75
N ALA A 122 -2.70 2.21 -17.83
CA ALA A 122 -3.52 1.67 -18.91
C ALA A 122 -4.80 0.98 -18.39
N THR A 123 -5.52 1.64 -17.49
CA THR A 123 -6.74 1.13 -16.85
C THR A 123 -7.82 2.20 -16.78
N ASP A 124 -9.07 1.80 -16.65
CA ASP A 124 -10.23 2.69 -16.48
C ASP A 124 -10.55 3.00 -15.03
N HIS A 125 -9.98 2.23 -14.08
CA HIS A 125 -10.14 2.45 -12.64
C HIS A 125 -8.91 2.03 -11.85
N ILE A 126 -8.78 2.63 -10.65
CA ILE A 126 -7.75 2.34 -9.64
C ILE A 126 -8.46 1.67 -8.46
N ASP A 127 -7.90 0.59 -7.90
CA ASP A 127 -8.53 -0.07 -6.74
C ASP A 127 -8.32 0.73 -5.46
N SER A 128 -7.14 1.31 -5.26
CA SER A 128 -6.84 2.16 -4.11
C SER A 128 -6.08 3.42 -4.52
N TYR A 129 -6.63 4.59 -4.16
CA TYR A 129 -5.98 5.89 -4.37
C TYR A 129 -5.58 6.48 -3.03
N VAL A 130 -4.29 6.73 -2.84
CA VAL A 130 -3.70 7.07 -1.54
C VAL A 130 -3.16 8.49 -1.56
N LEU A 131 -3.50 9.31 -0.57
CA LEU A 131 -2.76 10.54 -0.29
C LEU A 131 -1.36 10.16 0.20
N HIS A 132 -0.32 10.51 -0.57
CA HIS A 132 1.05 10.00 -0.35
C HIS A 132 1.63 10.44 1.00
N ARG A 133 1.28 11.65 1.46
CA ARG A 133 1.50 12.18 2.81
C ARG A 133 0.63 13.43 3.01
N PRO A 134 0.31 13.83 4.25
CA PRO A 134 -0.25 15.14 4.54
C PRO A 134 0.69 16.27 4.12
N SER A 135 0.15 17.45 3.88
CA SER A 135 0.87 18.66 3.46
C SER A 135 1.81 19.20 4.54
N SER A 136 1.53 18.90 5.80
CA SER A 136 2.32 19.27 6.98
C SER A 136 2.90 18.01 7.65
N ASP A 137 4.04 18.16 8.32
CA ASP A 137 4.65 17.08 9.11
C ASP A 137 3.95 16.82 10.45
N TYR A 138 3.15 17.78 10.92
CA TYR A 138 2.60 17.77 12.28
C TYR A 138 1.08 17.65 12.31
N ASP A 139 0.38 18.42 11.47
CA ASP A 139 -1.06 18.58 11.53
C ASP A 139 -1.75 18.17 10.25
N TRP A 140 -3.02 17.76 10.36
CA TRP A 140 -3.96 17.66 9.25
C TRP A 140 -4.54 19.04 8.98
N THR A 141 -4.36 19.56 7.78
CA THR A 141 -4.64 20.96 7.43
C THR A 141 -5.85 21.09 6.51
N ASP A 142 -6.34 22.35 6.30
CA ASP A 142 -7.39 22.62 5.33
C ASP A 142 -7.04 22.15 3.90
N PRO A 143 -5.79 22.35 3.39
CA PRO A 143 -5.33 21.73 2.15
C PRO A 143 -5.49 20.21 2.10
N ASP A 144 -5.22 19.50 3.19
CA ASP A 144 -5.37 18.05 3.25
C ASP A 144 -6.85 17.64 3.18
N THR A 145 -7.72 18.40 3.82
CA THR A 145 -9.17 18.22 3.76
C THR A 145 -9.69 18.47 2.33
N GLU A 146 -9.21 19.54 1.64
CA GLU A 146 -9.57 19.80 0.24
C GLU A 146 -9.14 18.65 -0.68
N VAL A 147 -7.90 18.16 -0.54
CA VAL A 147 -7.39 17.03 -1.32
C VAL A 147 -8.18 15.76 -1.02
N TRP A 148 -8.48 15.46 0.25
CA TRP A 148 -9.27 14.31 0.62
C TRP A 148 -10.67 14.33 0.00
N GLU A 149 -11.35 15.47 0.05
CA GLU A 149 -12.67 15.64 -0.58
C GLU A 149 -12.59 15.54 -2.12
N ALA A 150 -11.50 15.99 -2.73
CA ALA A 150 -11.27 15.80 -4.17
C ALA A 150 -11.05 14.32 -4.52
N MET A 151 -10.28 13.57 -3.72
CA MET A 151 -10.10 12.13 -3.89
C MET A 151 -11.44 11.37 -3.74
N ARG A 152 -12.29 11.80 -2.81
CA ARG A 152 -13.66 11.25 -2.68
C ARG A 152 -14.50 11.46 -3.94
N LYS A 153 -14.41 12.63 -4.56
CA LYS A 153 -15.09 12.89 -5.85
C LYS A 153 -14.58 11.97 -6.97
N GLU A 154 -13.28 11.64 -6.98
CA GLU A 154 -12.73 10.68 -7.93
C GLU A 154 -13.32 9.27 -7.70
N ARG A 155 -13.50 8.88 -6.46
CA ARG A 155 -14.15 7.63 -6.09
C ARG A 155 -15.64 7.63 -6.49
N ASP A 156 -16.36 8.67 -6.15
CA ASP A 156 -17.79 8.79 -6.44
C ASP A 156 -18.06 8.83 -7.97
N ALA A 157 -17.07 9.27 -8.75
CA ALA A 157 -17.07 9.21 -10.21
C ALA A 157 -16.64 7.85 -10.79
N GLY A 158 -16.30 6.86 -9.93
CA GLY A 158 -15.91 5.51 -10.32
C GLY A 158 -14.49 5.37 -10.86
N ARG A 159 -13.64 6.41 -10.77
CA ARG A 159 -12.24 6.36 -11.22
C ARG A 159 -11.31 5.70 -10.21
N THR A 160 -11.71 5.66 -8.95
CA THR A 160 -11.06 4.83 -7.91
C THR A 160 -12.12 4.13 -7.07
N ARG A 161 -11.77 3.02 -6.42
CA ARG A 161 -12.71 2.25 -5.59
C ARG A 161 -12.56 2.61 -4.12
N LEU A 162 -11.32 2.69 -3.62
CA LEU A 162 -10.96 2.82 -2.22
C LEU A 162 -9.99 3.99 -2.03
N LEU A 163 -9.99 4.56 -0.84
CA LEU A 163 -9.13 5.67 -0.49
C LEU A 163 -8.21 5.32 0.68
N GLY A 164 -6.98 5.83 0.62
CA GLY A 164 -5.99 5.67 1.67
C GLY A 164 -5.22 6.93 1.97
N VAL A 165 -4.44 6.88 3.03
CA VAL A 165 -3.47 7.92 3.39
C VAL A 165 -2.16 7.28 3.82
N SER A 166 -1.03 7.91 3.48
CA SER A 166 0.29 7.37 3.78
C SER A 166 1.14 8.40 4.54
N ASN A 167 2.15 7.91 5.25
CA ASN A 167 3.07 8.75 6.02
C ASN A 167 2.34 9.70 6.99
N ILE A 168 1.39 9.18 7.72
CA ILE A 168 0.51 9.92 8.62
C ILE A 168 0.74 9.53 10.08
N SER A 169 0.78 10.50 10.98
CA SER A 169 0.87 10.28 12.43
C SER A 169 -0.49 10.00 13.07
N LEU A 170 -0.48 9.48 14.31
CA LEU A 170 -1.72 9.30 15.08
C LEU A 170 -2.46 10.63 15.29
N GLN A 171 -1.72 11.72 15.60
CA GLN A 171 -2.30 13.05 15.77
C GLN A 171 -3.04 13.50 14.51
N GLN A 172 -2.41 13.37 13.35
CA GLN A 172 -3.05 13.73 12.07
C GLN A 172 -4.27 12.86 11.75
N LEU A 173 -4.23 11.55 12.07
CA LEU A 173 -5.41 10.68 11.91
C LEU A 173 -6.58 11.10 12.80
N GLN A 174 -6.31 11.51 14.04
CA GLN A 174 -7.34 12.03 14.96
C GLN A 174 -7.90 13.37 14.47
N GLN A 175 -7.06 14.24 13.93
CA GLN A 175 -7.50 15.49 13.32
C GLN A 175 -8.31 15.24 12.04
N MET A 176 -7.89 14.31 11.20
CA MET A 176 -8.65 13.88 10.02
C MET A 176 -10.02 13.33 10.41
N GLU A 177 -10.10 12.50 11.46
CA GLU A 177 -11.38 11.98 11.99
C GLU A 177 -12.33 13.09 12.46
N ALA A 178 -11.77 14.18 13.00
CA ALA A 178 -12.57 15.33 13.44
C ALA A 178 -12.99 16.25 12.27
N ALA A 179 -12.18 16.34 11.22
CA ALA A 179 -12.37 17.26 10.10
C ALA A 179 -13.13 16.65 8.91
N CYS A 180 -12.98 15.36 8.68
CA CYS A 180 -13.50 14.69 7.50
C CYS A 180 -14.74 13.84 7.83
N THR A 181 -15.63 13.69 6.86
CA THR A 181 -16.87 12.89 7.01
C THR A 181 -16.63 11.39 6.90
N GLU A 182 -15.44 10.99 6.41
CA GLU A 182 -15.09 9.60 6.15
C GLU A 182 -13.60 9.37 6.40
N LEU A 183 -13.29 8.28 7.09
CA LEU A 183 -11.92 7.82 7.31
C LEU A 183 -11.41 7.00 6.11
N PRO A 184 -10.08 6.85 5.97
CA PRO A 184 -9.49 6.05 4.91
C PRO A 184 -9.78 4.56 5.10
N THR A 185 -9.80 3.81 3.99
CA THR A 185 -9.78 2.34 4.03
C THR A 185 -8.39 1.81 4.37
N PHE A 186 -7.35 2.53 3.94
CA PHE A 186 -5.94 2.15 4.13
C PHE A 186 -5.14 3.26 4.80
N VAL A 187 -4.27 2.85 5.73
CA VAL A 187 -3.15 3.66 6.21
C VAL A 187 -1.86 2.96 5.84
N GLN A 188 -0.98 3.63 5.07
CA GLN A 188 0.28 3.06 4.62
C GLN A 188 1.45 3.82 5.24
N ASN A 189 2.13 3.23 6.23
CA ASN A 189 3.24 3.87 6.92
C ASN A 189 4.54 3.08 6.85
N ARG A 190 5.66 3.80 6.99
CA ARG A 190 6.97 3.20 7.24
C ARG A 190 6.99 2.64 8.65
N CYS A 191 7.18 1.33 8.74
CA CYS A 191 7.08 0.63 10.01
C CYS A 191 8.48 0.41 10.63
N TYR A 192 8.79 1.19 11.66
CA TYR A 192 10.08 1.12 12.38
C TYR A 192 9.97 0.33 13.67
N ALA A 193 10.79 -0.70 13.84
CA ALA A 193 10.93 -1.42 15.09
C ALA A 193 11.25 -0.49 16.26
N ARG A 194 12.28 0.36 16.11
CA ARG A 194 12.73 1.32 17.13
C ARG A 194 11.66 2.33 17.58
N LEU A 195 10.54 2.44 16.86
CA LEU A 195 9.38 3.27 17.22
C LEU A 195 8.17 2.43 17.63
N GLY A 196 8.39 1.18 18.06
CA GLY A 196 7.30 0.30 18.52
C GLY A 196 6.44 -0.25 17.39
N TRP A 197 6.98 -0.39 16.18
CA TRP A 197 6.26 -0.92 15.03
C TRP A 197 4.97 -0.16 14.71
N ASP A 198 4.99 1.16 14.95
CA ASP A 198 3.85 2.07 14.73
C ASP A 198 2.57 1.64 15.48
N ARG A 199 2.75 1.09 16.70
CA ARG A 199 1.66 0.48 17.49
C ARG A 199 0.45 1.39 17.64
N ALA A 200 0.64 2.65 18.00
CA ALA A 200 -0.47 3.57 18.27
C ALA A 200 -1.33 3.82 17.01
N VAL A 201 -0.71 3.94 15.83
CA VAL A 201 -1.43 4.07 14.56
C VAL A 201 -2.13 2.76 14.19
N ARG A 202 -1.47 1.61 14.39
CA ARG A 202 -2.10 0.30 14.15
C ARG A 202 -3.32 0.04 15.04
N GLU A 203 -3.25 0.44 16.30
CA GLU A 203 -4.38 0.33 17.25
C GLU A 203 -5.54 1.22 16.81
N PHE A 204 -5.27 2.48 16.45
CA PHE A 204 -6.27 3.38 15.86
C PHE A 204 -6.94 2.76 14.62
N CYS A 205 -6.13 2.21 13.71
CA CYS A 205 -6.63 1.55 12.50
C CYS A 205 -7.52 0.34 12.84
N ARG A 206 -7.08 -0.54 13.73
CA ARG A 206 -7.82 -1.74 14.14
C ARG A 206 -9.19 -1.39 14.73
N GLU A 207 -9.26 -0.40 15.62
CA GLU A 207 -10.50 0.04 16.25
C GLU A 207 -11.52 0.57 15.23
N ARG A 208 -11.06 1.13 14.11
CA ARG A 208 -11.87 1.73 13.05
C ARG A 208 -12.01 0.87 11.80
N LYS A 209 -11.50 -0.37 11.85
CA LYS A 209 -11.50 -1.31 10.71
C LYS A 209 -10.78 -0.74 9.48
N ILE A 210 -9.69 -0.02 9.69
CA ILE A 210 -8.79 0.48 8.65
C ILE A 210 -7.68 -0.56 8.47
N THR A 211 -7.38 -0.95 7.24
CA THR A 211 -6.26 -1.84 6.95
C THR A 211 -4.94 -1.08 7.02
N TYR A 212 -4.06 -1.50 7.92
CA TYR A 212 -2.72 -0.92 8.03
C TYR A 212 -1.76 -1.63 7.05
N GLN A 213 -1.14 -0.87 6.15
CA GLN A 213 -0.12 -1.33 5.21
C GLN A 213 1.27 -0.89 5.70
N GLY A 214 2.18 -1.84 5.90
CA GLY A 214 3.53 -1.56 6.40
C GLY A 214 4.60 -1.63 5.33
N PHE A 215 5.33 -0.54 5.07
CA PHE A 215 6.45 -0.56 4.15
C PHE A 215 7.80 -0.41 4.86
N SER A 216 8.90 -0.73 4.15
CA SER A 216 10.29 -0.74 4.66
C SER A 216 10.50 -1.66 5.87
N LEU A 217 9.68 -2.69 6.05
CA LEU A 217 9.76 -3.63 7.17
C LEU A 217 11.15 -4.27 7.35
N LEU A 218 11.89 -4.50 6.25
CA LEU A 218 13.25 -5.03 6.30
C LEU A 218 14.31 -3.91 6.25
N THR A 219 14.17 -2.98 5.30
CA THR A 219 15.20 -1.97 5.03
C THR A 219 15.35 -0.92 6.12
N ALA A 220 14.27 -0.62 6.86
CA ALA A 220 14.29 0.28 8.00
C ALA A 220 14.66 -0.40 9.32
N ASN A 221 14.77 -1.74 9.34
CA ASN A 221 14.94 -2.56 10.55
C ASN A 221 16.04 -3.61 10.35
N ARG A 222 17.18 -3.21 9.77
CA ARG A 222 18.29 -4.13 9.46
C ARG A 222 18.84 -4.82 10.70
N GLU A 223 18.90 -4.12 11.83
CA GLU A 223 19.33 -4.63 13.12
C GLU A 223 18.42 -5.75 13.63
N VAL A 224 17.12 -5.70 13.32
CA VAL A 224 16.17 -6.75 13.70
C VAL A 224 16.47 -8.05 12.95
N LEU A 225 16.85 -7.98 11.68
CA LEU A 225 17.17 -9.16 10.88
C LEU A 225 18.37 -9.95 11.43
N SER A 226 19.30 -9.28 12.10
CA SER A 226 20.48 -9.89 12.75
C SER A 226 20.29 -10.17 14.25
N ASN A 227 19.13 -9.87 14.80
CA ASN A 227 18.84 -10.13 16.21
C ASN A 227 18.86 -11.65 16.50
N PRO A 228 19.54 -12.13 17.55
CA PRO A 228 19.64 -13.56 17.88
C PRO A 228 18.30 -14.28 17.96
N LEU A 229 17.24 -13.62 18.46
CA LEU A 229 15.89 -14.18 18.51
C LEU A 229 15.37 -14.49 17.09
N ILE A 230 15.47 -13.51 16.19
CA ILE A 230 15.01 -13.66 14.79
C ILE A 230 15.79 -14.75 14.07
N VAL A 231 17.12 -14.77 14.25
CA VAL A 231 17.99 -15.80 13.65
C VAL A 231 17.61 -17.19 14.17
N SER A 232 17.46 -17.35 15.47
CA SER A 232 17.08 -18.63 16.09
C SER A 232 15.71 -19.13 15.63
N LEU A 233 14.72 -18.24 15.52
CA LEU A 233 13.39 -18.58 14.97
C LEU A 233 13.49 -19.01 13.50
N ALA A 234 14.28 -18.32 12.69
CA ALA A 234 14.48 -18.62 11.29
C ALA A 234 15.16 -19.99 11.10
N GLU A 235 16.21 -20.29 11.86
CA GLU A 235 16.90 -21.59 11.87
C GLU A 235 15.97 -22.72 12.28
N SER A 236 15.20 -22.53 13.36
CA SER A 236 14.27 -23.53 13.87
C SER A 236 13.14 -23.87 12.87
N ALA A 237 12.70 -22.88 12.11
CA ALA A 237 11.66 -23.04 11.08
C ALA A 237 12.23 -23.38 9.69
N ASN A 238 13.56 -23.41 9.53
CA ASN A 238 14.26 -23.61 8.27
C ASN A 238 13.82 -22.59 7.17
N ILE A 239 13.72 -21.32 7.55
CA ILE A 239 13.36 -20.19 6.68
C ILE A 239 14.32 -19.02 6.89
N THR A 240 14.12 -17.91 6.17
CA THR A 240 14.98 -16.74 6.30
C THR A 240 14.52 -15.80 7.43
N PRO A 241 15.43 -14.97 8.00
CA PRO A 241 15.05 -13.90 8.93
C PRO A 241 14.03 -12.92 8.35
N ALA A 242 14.07 -12.64 7.05
CA ALA A 242 13.09 -11.80 6.37
C ALA A 242 11.68 -12.41 6.45
N GLN A 243 11.56 -13.71 6.25
CA GLN A 243 10.28 -14.42 6.37
C GLN A 243 9.74 -14.37 7.81
N ILE A 244 10.59 -14.45 8.83
CA ILE A 244 10.16 -14.26 10.23
C ILE A 244 9.58 -12.85 10.42
N VAL A 245 10.25 -11.80 9.94
CA VAL A 245 9.78 -10.42 10.09
C VAL A 245 8.45 -10.19 9.34
N PHE A 246 8.27 -10.76 8.15
CA PHE A 246 6.99 -10.67 7.44
C PHE A 246 5.86 -11.45 8.12
N SER A 247 6.14 -12.65 8.65
CA SER A 247 5.15 -13.42 9.44
C SER A 247 4.76 -12.68 10.72
N PHE A 248 5.73 -12.08 11.39
CA PHE A 248 5.49 -11.22 12.55
C PHE A 248 4.58 -10.04 12.17
N ALA A 249 4.89 -9.31 11.09
CA ALA A 249 4.08 -8.19 10.64
C ALA A 249 2.63 -8.61 10.35
N ARG A 250 2.43 -9.72 9.65
CA ARG A 250 1.09 -10.28 9.40
C ARG A 250 0.39 -10.71 10.69
N GLY A 251 1.12 -11.29 11.64
CA GLY A 251 0.61 -11.62 12.98
C GLY A 251 0.12 -10.40 13.78
N LEU A 252 0.62 -9.21 13.47
CA LEU A 252 0.14 -7.92 14.00
C LEU A 252 -1.03 -7.31 13.20
N GLY A 253 -1.51 -7.98 12.15
CA GLY A 253 -2.53 -7.47 11.24
C GLY A 253 -2.02 -6.42 10.25
N ILE A 254 -0.70 -6.37 10.01
CA ILE A 254 -0.08 -5.51 9.01
C ILE A 254 -0.15 -6.21 7.66
N LEU A 255 -0.67 -5.56 6.62
CA LEU A 255 -0.49 -5.97 5.24
C LEU A 255 0.90 -5.49 4.77
N PRO A 256 1.87 -6.39 4.57
CA PRO A 256 3.23 -5.99 4.27
C PRO A 256 3.40 -5.56 2.82
N LEU A 257 4.24 -4.54 2.61
CA LEU A 257 4.71 -4.12 1.32
C LEU A 257 6.17 -4.55 1.13
N THR A 258 6.43 -5.34 0.10
CA THR A 258 7.77 -5.73 -0.31
C THR A 258 8.15 -5.06 -1.62
N GLY A 259 9.43 -4.67 -1.76
CA GLY A 259 9.94 -4.00 -2.96
C GLY A 259 11.20 -4.70 -3.48
N THR A 260 11.37 -5.98 -3.23
CA THR A 260 12.55 -6.73 -3.71
C THR A 260 12.62 -6.79 -5.24
N SER A 261 13.82 -6.82 -5.78
CA SER A 261 14.11 -7.05 -7.21
C SER A 261 14.67 -8.46 -7.48
N SER A 262 14.73 -9.31 -6.47
CA SER A 262 15.20 -10.70 -6.56
C SER A 262 14.00 -11.63 -6.72
N ALA A 263 14.01 -12.46 -7.78
CA ALA A 263 12.99 -13.49 -8.01
C ALA A 263 12.90 -14.47 -6.83
N ASP A 264 14.02 -14.82 -6.21
CA ASP A 264 14.06 -15.78 -5.11
C ASP A 264 13.46 -15.15 -3.82
N HIS A 265 13.75 -13.87 -3.54
CA HIS A 265 13.12 -13.19 -2.44
C HIS A 265 11.61 -13.02 -2.67
N MET A 266 11.16 -12.70 -3.90
CA MET A 266 9.73 -12.64 -4.23
C MET A 266 9.02 -13.97 -3.94
N LYS A 267 9.64 -15.11 -4.33
CA LYS A 267 9.11 -16.44 -4.03
C LYS A 267 9.07 -16.73 -2.53
N GLN A 268 10.13 -16.36 -1.81
CA GLN A 268 10.21 -16.53 -0.35
C GLN A 268 9.14 -15.69 0.37
N ASP A 269 8.91 -14.45 -0.07
CA ASP A 269 7.87 -13.58 0.50
C ASP A 269 6.49 -14.24 0.35
N LEU A 270 6.12 -14.69 -0.85
CA LEU A 270 4.81 -15.36 -1.08
C LEU A 270 4.71 -16.75 -0.45
N ALA A 271 5.81 -17.52 -0.36
CA ALA A 271 5.80 -18.81 0.31
C ALA A 271 5.53 -18.70 1.83
N ASN A 272 5.63 -17.48 2.36
CA ASN A 272 5.43 -17.17 3.78
C ASN A 272 3.94 -17.01 4.17
N ARG A 273 3.02 -17.10 3.22
CA ARG A 273 1.58 -16.83 3.47
C ARG A 273 0.96 -17.71 4.57
N ASP A 274 1.37 -18.97 4.64
CA ASP A 274 0.83 -19.94 5.59
C ASP A 274 1.63 -20.01 6.91
N LEU A 275 2.73 -19.26 7.03
CA LEU A 275 3.55 -19.25 8.23
C LEU A 275 2.92 -18.35 9.30
N THR A 276 2.55 -18.95 10.41
CA THR A 276 2.06 -18.23 11.59
C THR A 276 3.04 -18.43 12.73
N LEU A 277 3.51 -17.33 13.31
CA LEU A 277 4.33 -17.37 14.53
C LEU A 277 3.44 -17.56 15.75
N PRO A 278 3.91 -18.32 16.76
CA PRO A 278 3.19 -18.42 18.03
C PRO A 278 3.11 -17.05 18.73
N PRO A 279 2.03 -16.79 19.49
CA PRO A 279 1.80 -15.47 20.13
C PRO A 279 2.97 -14.97 20.98
N GLU A 280 3.65 -15.84 21.68
CA GLU A 280 4.83 -15.51 22.48
C GLU A 280 6.02 -15.02 21.64
N ALA A 281 6.20 -15.57 20.45
CA ALA A 281 7.23 -15.11 19.52
C ALA A 281 6.86 -13.72 18.94
N VAL A 282 5.59 -13.51 18.59
CA VAL A 282 5.11 -12.19 18.14
C VAL A 282 5.34 -11.14 19.21
N GLN A 283 4.97 -11.43 20.46
CA GLN A 283 5.18 -10.53 21.61
C GLN A 283 6.67 -10.25 21.86
N ALA A 284 7.51 -11.27 21.78
CA ALA A 284 8.95 -11.14 21.97
C ALA A 284 9.57 -10.25 20.88
N ILE A 285 9.19 -10.43 19.61
CA ILE A 285 9.67 -9.60 18.49
C ILE A 285 9.16 -8.15 18.63
N GLU A 286 7.90 -7.97 18.98
CA GLU A 286 7.34 -6.62 19.20
C GLU A 286 8.08 -5.88 20.32
N SER A 287 8.55 -6.61 21.34
CA SER A 287 9.32 -6.06 22.47
C SER A 287 10.79 -5.73 22.12
N LEU A 288 11.29 -6.11 20.94
CA LEU A 288 12.61 -5.67 20.46
C LEU A 288 12.64 -4.17 20.10
N ALA A 289 11.48 -3.52 20.14
CA ALA A 289 11.32 -2.09 19.96
C ALA A 289 11.67 -1.36 21.27
N GLY A 290 12.82 -0.71 21.35
CA GLY A 290 13.21 0.09 22.52
C GLY A 290 14.69 0.07 22.73
#